data_cef0f8642bf80ad37124c2c65b2d6f87
#
_entry.id   cef0f8642bf80ad37124c2c65b2d6f87
#
_cell.length_a   1.000
_cell.length_b   1.000
_cell.length_c   1.000
_cell.angle_alpha   90.00
_cell.angle_beta   90.00
_cell.angle_gamma   90.00
#
_symmetry.space_group_name_H-M   'P 1'
#
loop_
_entity.id
_entity.type
_entity.pdbx_description
1 polymer ?
#
loop_
_entity_poly.entity_id
_entity_poly.type
_entity_poly.pdbx_seq_one_letter_code
_entity_poly.pdbx_strand_id
1 'polypeptide(L)'
;MNAHDLIQEIIERKGKIENVFWIACGGSMIDLMPANELLKREATTFTSTVYTAREFCLMAPKSLGEKSLVIACSHSGNTQEVVDGCEMALAAGAEVVALTDCEGSKIDNGKWTTWVYPWGEGVPQAEVPQGIGVLMAAELLDQQGG
;
A
#
# COMPACT_ATOMS: atom_id res chain seq x y z
N MET A 1 7.31 1.40 -13.44
CA MET A 1 7.36 0.70 -12.14
C MET A 1 6.53 -0.56 -12.23
N ASN A 2 7.01 -1.65 -11.66
CA ASN A 2 6.25 -2.89 -11.61
C ASN A 2 6.31 -3.51 -10.21
N ALA A 3 5.31 -4.34 -9.89
CA ALA A 3 5.14 -4.90 -8.56
C ALA A 3 6.32 -5.82 -8.17
N HIS A 4 6.81 -6.63 -9.09
CA HIS A 4 7.92 -7.55 -8.82
C HIS A 4 9.16 -6.81 -8.33
N ASP A 5 9.60 -5.82 -9.08
CA ASP A 5 10.82 -5.07 -8.76
C ASP A 5 10.63 -4.25 -7.48
N LEU A 6 9.47 -3.64 -7.31
CA LEU A 6 9.18 -2.84 -6.13
C LEU A 6 9.22 -3.67 -4.85
N ILE A 7 8.55 -4.81 -4.83
CA ILE A 7 8.54 -5.70 -3.66
C ILE A 7 9.94 -6.27 -3.42
N GLN A 8 10.66 -6.63 -4.48
CA GLN A 8 12.04 -7.11 -4.35
C GLN A 8 12.94 -6.08 -3.67
N GLU A 9 12.87 -4.82 -4.10
CA GLU A 9 13.63 -3.74 -3.49
C GLU A 9 13.28 -3.52 -2.02
N ILE A 10 11.99 -3.59 -1.69
CA ILE A 10 11.52 -3.42 -0.32
C ILE A 10 12.07 -4.52 0.57
N ILE A 11 11.99 -5.76 0.13
CA ILE A 11 12.49 -6.92 0.90
C ILE A 11 14.01 -6.85 1.06
N GLU A 12 14.73 -6.43 0.02
CA GLU A 12 16.18 -6.25 0.10
C GLU A 12 16.57 -5.19 1.12
N ARG A 13 15.81 -4.10 1.21
CA ARG A 13 16.06 -3.00 2.14
C ARG A 13 15.65 -3.31 3.57
N LYS A 14 14.49 -3.92 3.74
CA LYS A 14 13.84 -4.10 5.05
C LYS A 14 13.94 -5.51 5.61
N GLY A 15 14.31 -6.49 4.80
CA GLY A 15 14.17 -7.89 5.13
C GLY A 15 12.71 -8.31 5.00
N LYS A 16 12.35 -9.42 5.62
CA LYS A 16 10.98 -9.93 5.53
C LYS A 16 9.98 -8.94 6.14
N ILE A 17 8.93 -8.63 5.39
CA ILE A 17 7.82 -7.82 5.88
C ILE A 17 6.95 -8.69 6.80
N GLU A 18 6.68 -8.23 8.01
CA GLU A 18 5.92 -8.97 9.01
C GLU A 18 4.44 -8.59 9.04
N ASN A 19 4.12 -7.37 8.62
CA ASN A 19 2.72 -6.95 8.52
C ASN A 19 2.53 -5.93 7.40
N VAL A 20 1.37 -6.01 6.78
CA VAL A 20 0.96 -5.13 5.68
C VAL A 20 -0.30 -4.39 6.10
N PHE A 21 -0.29 -3.07 5.96
CA PHE A 21 -1.45 -2.23 6.23
C PHE A 21 -1.86 -1.55 4.93
N TRP A 22 -3.12 -1.73 4.56
CA TRP A 22 -3.72 -1.10 3.38
C TRP A 22 -4.59 0.04 3.88
N ILE A 23 -4.30 1.26 3.48
CA ILE A 23 -5.06 2.43 3.95
C ILE A 23 -5.61 3.25 2.78
N ALA A 24 -6.83 3.70 2.91
CA ALA A 24 -7.51 4.53 1.93
C ALA A 24 -8.76 5.17 2.53
N CYS A 25 -9.45 5.97 1.73
CA CYS A 25 -10.74 6.55 2.08
C CYS A 25 -11.75 6.28 0.97
N GLY A 26 -12.99 6.05 1.34
CA GLY A 26 -14.10 5.92 0.41
C GLY A 26 -13.91 4.84 -0.65
N GLY A 27 -14.11 5.19 -1.90
CA GLY A 27 -14.01 4.26 -3.04
C GLY A 27 -12.62 3.67 -3.23
N SER A 28 -11.56 4.39 -2.89
CA SER A 28 -10.20 3.89 -2.97
C SER A 28 -9.95 2.72 -2.03
N MET A 29 -10.67 2.64 -0.93
CA MET A 29 -10.58 1.52 0.01
C MET A 29 -11.07 0.23 -0.65
N ILE A 30 -12.14 0.32 -1.44
CA ILE A 30 -12.69 -0.83 -2.18
C ILE A 30 -11.63 -1.39 -3.14
N ASP A 31 -10.82 -0.54 -3.73
CA ASP A 31 -9.76 -0.96 -4.65
C ASP A 31 -8.67 -1.79 -3.97
N LEU A 32 -8.45 -1.58 -2.68
CA LEU A 32 -7.43 -2.31 -1.93
C LEU A 32 -7.94 -3.60 -1.27
N MET A 33 -9.24 -3.76 -1.13
CA MET A 33 -9.81 -4.92 -0.44
C MET A 33 -9.49 -6.26 -1.06
N PRO A 34 -9.50 -6.45 -2.39
CA PRO A 34 -9.12 -7.75 -2.97
C PRO A 34 -7.70 -8.17 -2.64
N ALA A 35 -6.76 -7.23 -2.62
CA ALA A 35 -5.37 -7.51 -2.26
C ALA A 35 -5.25 -7.95 -0.80
N ASN A 36 -5.91 -7.23 0.09
CA ASN A 36 -5.94 -7.59 1.51
C ASN A 36 -6.57 -8.97 1.72
N GLU A 37 -7.66 -9.27 1.01
CA GLU A 37 -8.33 -10.55 1.13
C GLU A 37 -7.45 -11.70 0.66
N LEU A 38 -6.70 -11.50 -0.42
CA LEU A 38 -5.73 -12.49 -0.91
C LEU A 38 -4.69 -12.80 0.18
N LEU A 39 -4.11 -11.77 0.79
CA LEU A 39 -3.12 -11.97 1.85
C LEU A 39 -3.70 -12.59 3.10
N LYS A 40 -4.91 -12.21 3.48
CA LYS A 40 -5.57 -12.81 4.65
C LYS A 40 -5.83 -14.30 4.46
N ARG A 41 -6.11 -14.73 3.24
CA ARG A 41 -6.34 -16.14 2.94
C ARG A 41 -5.06 -16.95 2.82
N GLU A 42 -4.03 -16.37 2.21
CA GLU A 42 -2.84 -17.13 1.79
C GLU A 42 -1.62 -16.93 2.67
N ALA A 43 -1.50 -15.79 3.35
CA ALA A 43 -0.33 -15.51 4.19
C ALA A 43 -0.45 -16.20 5.55
N THR A 44 0.58 -16.97 5.92
CA THR A 44 0.64 -17.66 7.22
C THR A 44 1.77 -17.15 8.11
N THR A 45 2.74 -16.43 7.54
CA THR A 45 3.92 -15.95 8.25
C THR A 45 3.97 -14.43 8.40
N PHE A 46 3.02 -13.73 7.81
CA PHE A 46 2.86 -12.29 8.00
C PHE A 46 1.36 -11.94 7.96
N THR A 47 1.02 -10.76 8.44
CA THR A 47 -0.38 -10.34 8.58
C THR A 47 -0.74 -9.26 7.57
N SER A 48 -2.01 -9.12 7.28
CA SER A 48 -2.53 -8.09 6.39
C SER A 48 -3.84 -7.55 6.96
N THR A 49 -3.97 -6.22 6.99
CA THR A 49 -5.16 -5.55 7.54
C THR A 49 -5.47 -4.32 6.70
N VAL A 50 -6.74 -4.08 6.46
CA VAL A 50 -7.20 -2.88 5.78
C VAL A 50 -7.85 -1.94 6.81
N TYR A 51 -7.51 -0.65 6.71
CA TYR A 51 -8.09 0.41 7.55
C TYR A 51 -8.54 1.56 6.66
N THR A 52 -9.58 2.28 7.09
CA THR A 52 -9.73 3.63 6.56
C THR A 52 -8.53 4.43 7.07
N ALA A 53 -8.10 5.42 6.32
CA ALA A 53 -6.95 6.22 6.72
C ALA A 53 -7.18 6.90 8.07
N ARG A 54 -8.41 7.34 8.33
CA ARG A 54 -8.76 7.95 9.61
C ARG A 54 -8.63 6.97 10.78
N GLU A 55 -9.16 5.76 10.61
CA GLU A 55 -9.02 4.71 11.64
C GLU A 55 -7.56 4.39 11.90
N PHE A 56 -6.77 4.28 10.84
CA PHE A 56 -5.35 4.00 10.96
C PHE A 56 -4.64 5.06 11.82
N CYS A 57 -4.90 6.33 11.54
CA CYS A 57 -4.30 7.43 12.31
C CYS A 57 -4.75 7.44 13.76
N LEU A 58 -6.04 7.17 14.01
CA LEU A 58 -6.60 7.20 15.37
C LEU A 58 -6.16 5.98 16.18
N MET A 59 -6.11 4.80 15.58
CA MET A 59 -5.76 3.57 16.27
C MET A 59 -4.26 3.41 16.48
N ALA A 60 -3.47 3.95 15.56
CA ALA A 60 -2.01 3.82 15.57
C ALA A 60 -1.57 2.42 15.98
N PRO A 61 -1.78 1.39 15.11
CA PRO A 61 -1.53 0.00 15.49
C PRO A 61 -0.12 -0.19 16.07
N LYS A 62 -0.03 -0.89 17.19
CA LYS A 62 1.26 -1.11 17.87
C LYS A 62 2.23 -1.97 17.06
N SER A 63 1.70 -2.77 16.14
CA SER A 63 2.53 -3.59 15.25
C SER A 63 3.15 -2.78 14.10
N LEU A 64 2.74 -1.53 13.91
CA LEU A 64 3.31 -0.66 12.90
C LEU A 64 4.75 -0.29 13.28
N GLY A 65 5.70 -0.61 12.42
CA GLY A 65 7.10 -0.35 12.67
C GLY A 65 7.98 -0.67 11.48
N GLU A 66 9.25 -0.91 11.72
CA GLU A 66 10.26 -1.11 10.66
C GLU A 66 10.00 -2.30 9.75
N LYS A 67 9.29 -3.31 10.24
CA LYS A 67 8.96 -4.51 9.45
C LYS A 67 7.57 -4.41 8.82
N SER A 68 7.00 -3.24 8.78
CA SER A 68 5.69 -2.99 8.18
C SER A 68 5.80 -2.42 6.78
N LEU A 69 4.87 -2.82 5.93
CA LEU A 69 4.64 -2.21 4.62
C LEU A 69 3.26 -1.57 4.65
N VAL A 70 3.20 -0.27 4.40
CA VAL A 70 1.94 0.47 4.33
C VAL A 70 1.70 0.83 2.88
N ILE A 71 0.59 0.38 2.34
CA ILE A 71 0.17 0.67 0.97
C ILE A 71 -1.07 1.56 1.05
N ALA A 72 -0.90 2.79 0.60
CA ALA A 72 -1.94 3.80 0.66
C ALA A 72 -2.49 4.10 -0.74
N CYS A 73 -3.78 4.35 -0.84
CA CYS A 73 -4.39 4.73 -2.11
C CYS A 73 -5.21 6.01 -1.94
N SER A 74 -4.89 7.02 -2.73
CA SER A 74 -5.67 8.23 -2.87
C SER A 74 -5.74 8.58 -4.35
N HIS A 75 -6.90 8.41 -4.96
CA HIS A 75 -7.07 8.66 -6.39
C HIS A 75 -6.69 10.09 -6.75
N SER A 76 -7.20 11.07 -6.03
CA SER A 76 -6.84 12.49 -6.24
C SER A 76 -5.43 12.83 -5.76
N GLY A 77 -4.89 12.03 -4.84
CA GLY A 77 -3.62 12.30 -4.18
C GLY A 77 -3.69 13.40 -3.13
N ASN A 78 -4.86 13.98 -2.89
CA ASN A 78 -5.03 15.12 -2.00
C ASN A 78 -5.90 14.85 -0.77
N THR A 79 -6.24 13.59 -0.52
CA THR A 79 -6.99 13.19 0.67
C THR A 79 -6.10 13.31 1.90
N GLN A 80 -6.36 14.31 2.74
CA GLN A 80 -5.46 14.64 3.86
C GLN A 80 -5.28 13.48 4.83
N GLU A 81 -6.34 12.74 5.12
CA GLU A 81 -6.26 11.59 6.04
C GLU A 81 -5.31 10.51 5.53
N VAL A 82 -5.26 10.30 4.20
CA VAL A 82 -4.35 9.33 3.60
C VAL A 82 -2.91 9.82 3.71
N VAL A 83 -2.68 11.10 3.42
CA VAL A 83 -1.36 11.72 3.56
C VAL A 83 -0.88 11.62 5.01
N ASP A 84 -1.76 11.91 5.97
CA ASP A 84 -1.44 11.81 7.41
C ASP A 84 -1.09 10.38 7.81
N GLY A 85 -1.81 9.39 7.26
CA GLY A 85 -1.52 7.98 7.48
C GLY A 85 -0.14 7.58 6.97
N CYS A 86 0.24 8.07 5.79
CA CYS A 86 1.57 7.85 5.24
C CYS A 86 2.67 8.50 6.10
N GLU A 87 2.43 9.72 6.59
CA GLU A 87 3.37 10.41 7.47
C GLU A 87 3.57 9.65 8.78
N MET A 88 2.49 9.18 9.38
CA MET A 88 2.55 8.38 10.61
C MET A 88 3.32 7.08 10.39
N ALA A 89 3.07 6.40 9.28
CA ALA A 89 3.77 5.17 8.93
C ALA A 89 5.27 5.41 8.73
N LEU A 90 5.61 6.48 8.02
CA LEU A 90 7.01 6.86 7.79
C LEU A 90 7.72 7.15 9.12
N ALA A 91 7.07 7.90 10.01
CA ALA A 91 7.63 8.21 11.33
C ALA A 91 7.84 6.96 12.18
N ALA A 92 7.05 5.92 11.98
CA ALA A 92 7.21 4.64 12.66
C ALA A 92 8.31 3.74 12.06
N GLY A 93 8.91 4.15 10.96
CA GLY A 93 9.95 3.38 10.28
C GLY A 93 9.45 2.42 9.23
N ALA A 94 8.15 2.42 8.94
CA ALA A 94 7.56 1.53 7.94
C ALA A 94 7.95 1.94 6.52
N GLU A 95 7.93 0.96 5.62
CA GLU A 95 8.02 1.23 4.18
C GLU A 95 6.64 1.69 3.69
N VAL A 96 6.61 2.79 2.96
CA VAL A 96 5.35 3.37 2.47
C VAL A 96 5.34 3.36 0.94
N VAL A 97 4.26 2.84 0.37
CA VAL A 97 3.98 2.93 -1.06
C VAL A 97 2.63 3.59 -1.24
N ALA A 98 2.60 4.69 -1.95
CA ALA A 98 1.36 5.41 -2.24
C ALA A 98 0.95 5.19 -3.68
N LEU A 99 -0.33 4.94 -3.90
CA LEU A 99 -0.93 4.79 -5.22
C LEU A 99 -1.84 5.99 -5.49
N THR A 100 -1.64 6.66 -6.60
CA THR A 100 -2.46 7.82 -6.98
C THR A 100 -2.56 7.94 -8.50
N ASP A 101 -3.62 8.57 -8.98
CA ASP A 101 -3.77 8.94 -10.39
C ASP A 101 -3.12 10.30 -10.70
N CYS A 102 -2.87 11.09 -9.68
CA CYS A 102 -2.48 12.50 -9.86
C CYS A 102 -1.02 12.75 -9.48
N GLU A 103 -0.16 12.88 -10.50
CA GLU A 103 1.22 13.29 -10.34
C GLU A 103 1.29 14.69 -9.74
N GLY A 104 2.23 14.91 -8.83
CA GLY A 104 2.43 16.23 -8.20
C GLY A 104 1.40 16.59 -7.15
N SER A 105 0.52 15.66 -6.75
CA SER A 105 -0.44 15.86 -5.68
C SER A 105 0.24 15.82 -4.30
N LYS A 106 -0.52 16.07 -3.24
CA LYS A 106 0.03 16.08 -1.86
C LYS A 106 0.70 14.76 -1.46
N ILE A 107 0.19 13.63 -1.96
CA ILE A 107 0.74 12.32 -1.64
C ILE A 107 2.01 12.03 -2.45
N ASP A 108 2.18 12.68 -3.58
CA ASP A 108 3.34 12.55 -4.46
C ASP A 108 4.36 13.63 -4.10
N ASN A 109 5.02 13.47 -2.97
CA ASN A 109 5.88 14.50 -2.38
C ASN A 109 7.36 14.09 -2.19
N GLY A 110 7.75 12.92 -2.69
CA GLY A 110 9.14 12.46 -2.63
C GLY A 110 9.59 11.87 -1.29
N LYS A 111 8.72 11.87 -0.27
CA LYS A 111 9.08 11.31 1.04
C LYS A 111 8.99 9.80 1.08
N TRP A 112 8.21 9.20 0.20
CA TRP A 112 8.03 7.75 0.07
C TRP A 112 7.87 7.39 -1.39
N THR A 113 7.79 6.10 -1.69
CA THR A 113 7.56 5.61 -3.05
C THR A 113 6.12 5.93 -3.46
N THR A 114 5.96 6.64 -4.57
CA THR A 114 4.65 6.95 -5.12
C THR A 114 4.53 6.31 -6.50
N TRP A 115 3.49 5.50 -6.67
CA TRP A 115 3.17 4.87 -7.95
C TRP A 115 1.98 5.61 -8.55
N VAL A 116 2.25 6.36 -9.61
CA VAL A 116 1.21 7.08 -10.35
C VAL A 116 0.68 6.13 -11.42
N TYR A 117 -0.59 5.74 -11.31
CA TYR A 117 -1.22 4.81 -12.25
C TYR A 117 -2.09 5.56 -13.26
N PRO A 118 -2.26 5.01 -14.49
CA PRO A 118 -3.18 5.60 -15.46
C PRO A 118 -4.63 5.32 -15.05
N TRP A 119 -5.54 6.21 -15.44
CA TRP A 119 -6.95 6.08 -15.15
C TRP A 119 -7.78 6.46 -16.38
N GLY A 120 -8.88 5.75 -16.61
CA GLY A 120 -9.80 6.04 -17.70
C GLY A 120 -10.21 4.79 -18.46
N GLU A 121 -11.02 4.99 -19.50
CA GLU A 121 -11.48 3.88 -20.33
C GLU A 121 -10.30 3.23 -21.05
N GLY A 122 -10.38 1.91 -21.18
CA GLY A 122 -9.37 1.14 -21.91
C GLY A 122 -8.09 0.85 -21.12
N VAL A 123 -7.97 1.31 -19.89
CA VAL A 123 -6.81 0.98 -19.05
C VAL A 123 -6.91 -0.49 -18.60
N PRO A 124 -5.88 -1.31 -18.84
CA PRO A 124 -5.88 -2.71 -18.38
C PRO A 124 -6.03 -2.81 -16.86
N GLN A 125 -6.69 -3.86 -16.40
CA GLN A 125 -6.90 -4.11 -14.96
C GLN A 125 -5.60 -4.16 -14.16
N ALA A 126 -4.53 -4.67 -14.74
CA ALA A 126 -3.24 -4.76 -14.07
C ALA A 126 -2.59 -3.40 -13.82
N GLU A 127 -3.06 -2.33 -14.47
CA GLU A 127 -2.50 -1.00 -14.34
C GLU A 127 -3.34 -0.05 -13.47
N VAL A 128 -4.50 -0.50 -12.97
CA VAL A 128 -5.33 0.28 -12.04
C VAL A 128 -5.06 -0.15 -10.59
N PRO A 129 -5.44 0.65 -9.58
CA PRO A 129 -5.03 0.37 -8.20
C PRO A 129 -5.46 -1.00 -7.69
N GLN A 130 -6.62 -1.49 -8.08
CA GLN A 130 -7.09 -2.82 -7.68
C GLN A 130 -6.15 -3.90 -8.19
N GLY A 131 -5.78 -3.85 -9.45
CA GLY A 131 -4.83 -4.79 -10.06
C GLY A 131 -3.42 -4.65 -9.50
N ILE A 132 -2.95 -3.42 -9.34
CA ILE A 132 -1.63 -3.15 -8.75
C ILE A 132 -1.55 -3.73 -7.34
N GLY A 133 -2.57 -3.53 -6.52
CA GLY A 133 -2.62 -4.06 -5.17
C GLY A 133 -2.53 -5.58 -5.15
N VAL A 134 -3.31 -6.26 -5.99
CA VAL A 134 -3.31 -7.72 -6.09
C VAL A 134 -1.95 -8.22 -6.55
N LEU A 135 -1.32 -7.56 -7.53
CA LEU A 135 0.02 -7.94 -7.99
C LEU A 135 1.07 -7.79 -6.89
N MET A 136 1.00 -6.71 -6.10
CA MET A 136 1.92 -6.52 -4.97
C MET A 136 1.70 -7.59 -3.91
N ALA A 137 0.45 -7.93 -3.62
CA ALA A 137 0.13 -9.01 -2.67
C ALA A 137 0.68 -10.35 -3.15
N ALA A 138 0.49 -10.67 -4.42
CA ALA A 138 1.02 -11.90 -5.01
C ALA A 138 2.55 -11.95 -4.94
N GLU A 139 3.22 -10.82 -5.20
CA GLU A 139 4.68 -10.75 -5.12
C GLU A 139 5.19 -10.95 -3.70
N LEU A 140 4.48 -10.40 -2.70
CA LEU A 140 4.84 -10.65 -1.30
C LEU A 140 4.77 -12.14 -0.97
N LEU A 141 3.70 -12.81 -1.38
CA LEU A 141 3.55 -14.25 -1.18
C LEU A 141 4.64 -15.05 -1.89
N ASP A 142 4.97 -14.66 -3.12
CA ASP A 142 5.96 -15.36 -3.92
C ASP A 142 7.38 -15.15 -3.40
N GLN A 143 7.74 -13.92 -3.07
CA GLN A 143 9.12 -13.57 -2.73
C GLN A 143 9.50 -13.87 -1.28
N GLN A 144 8.57 -13.83 -0.35
CA GLN A 144 8.89 -14.08 1.06
C GLN A 144 8.17 -15.29 1.68
N GLY A 145 7.34 -15.97 0.90
CA GLY A 145 6.60 -17.12 1.34
C GLY A 145 5.28 -16.77 2.04
N GLY A 146 4.33 -17.62 1.91
CA GLY A 146 2.98 -17.44 2.48
C GLY A 146 2.85 -17.86 3.97
#